data_7059fed713c07161f5470bbc4afe8a3d
#
_entry.id   7059fed713c07161f5470bbc4afe8a3d
#
_cell.length_a   1.000
_cell.length_b   1.000
_cell.length_c   1.000
_cell.angle_alpha   90.00
_cell.angle_beta   90.00
_cell.angle_gamma   90.00
#
_symmetry.space_group_name_H-M   'P 1'
#
loop_
_entity.id
_entity.type
_entity.pdbx_description
1 polymer ?
#
loop_
_entity_poly.entity_id
_entity_poly.type
_entity_poly.pdbx_seq_one_letter_code
_entity_poly.pdbx_strand_id
1 'polypeptide(L)'
;MKYTIPCLFGLEALVADELRRLDLKNVRAENGRVHCDGGPADIPRLNINLRCGARVLVELASFPAPDFEALFQGVAAIPWEDCIPRDWEFPVKGYSISSQLHSVPACQAIVKKAAAKRLGQAYGCETLPETGDRYQIQFALIKDTAAVYLDTSGDGLYKRGYRAHNNGAPLRETLAAALVLLSRYRGRDPFCDPFCGSGTIPIEAALIAKNRAPGLDRRFAAQKWQSLPAKLWLDAAEEAMDQEFHGQYDIWGGDIDPSAVELSRHNAELAGVDDCVRFEVADAGKFHRDSDYGQLVTNPPYGERLLEKREAEALYRSFGKAARTLPAGWRVLVLSSHTEFERAFGRSAEKKRKLYNGMLKCDAFFYHGGAKTEPDKG
;
A
#
# COMPACT_ATOMS: atom_id res chain seq x y z
N MET A 1 16.04 -4.21 -16.91
CA MET A 1 14.62 -4.63 -16.83
C MET A 1 13.80 -3.39 -16.52
N LYS A 2 12.55 -3.35 -16.99
CA LYS A 2 11.61 -2.29 -16.62
C LYS A 2 10.64 -2.81 -15.56
N TYR A 3 10.42 -2.00 -14.55
CA TYR A 3 9.46 -2.29 -13.48
C TYR A 3 8.29 -1.33 -13.51
N THR A 4 7.12 -1.84 -13.16
CA THR A 4 5.92 -1.05 -12.92
C THR A 4 5.40 -1.38 -11.53
N ILE A 5 5.24 -0.33 -10.71
CA ILE A 5 4.75 -0.43 -9.34
C ILE A 5 3.37 0.23 -9.26
N PRO A 6 2.28 -0.53 -9.36
CA PRO A 6 0.94 0.01 -9.12
C PRO A 6 0.82 0.53 -7.69
N CYS A 7 0.08 1.62 -7.51
CA CYS A 7 -0.20 2.20 -6.20
C CYS A 7 -1.60 2.85 -6.18
N LEU A 8 -2.07 3.21 -5.01
CA LEU A 8 -3.30 4.00 -4.90
C LEU A 8 -3.08 5.41 -5.48
N PHE A 9 -4.11 5.94 -6.15
CA PHE A 9 -4.10 7.31 -6.65
C PHE A 9 -3.76 8.30 -5.54
N GLY A 10 -2.84 9.21 -5.84
CA GLY A 10 -2.32 10.20 -4.92
C GLY A 10 -1.11 9.73 -4.10
N LEU A 11 -0.66 8.48 -4.24
CA LEU A 11 0.54 7.97 -3.57
C LEU A 11 1.75 7.84 -4.49
N GLU A 12 1.64 8.20 -5.76
CA GLU A 12 2.67 8.01 -6.78
C GLU A 12 4.00 8.69 -6.40
N ALA A 13 3.92 9.89 -5.81
CA ALA A 13 5.12 10.60 -5.36
C ALA A 13 5.84 9.88 -4.21
N LEU A 14 5.10 9.27 -3.28
CA LEU A 14 5.70 8.49 -2.19
C LEU A 14 6.41 7.24 -2.73
N VAL A 15 5.76 6.50 -3.63
CA VAL A 15 6.36 5.31 -4.26
C VAL A 15 7.58 5.71 -5.09
N ALA A 16 7.53 6.83 -5.82
CA ALA A 16 8.68 7.33 -6.57
C ALA A 16 9.86 7.68 -5.64
N ASP A 17 9.59 8.25 -4.47
CA ASP A 17 10.61 8.55 -3.47
C ASP A 17 11.18 7.27 -2.83
N GLU A 18 10.37 6.24 -2.59
CA GLU A 18 10.84 4.92 -2.16
C GLU A 18 11.80 4.30 -3.20
N LEU A 19 11.43 4.31 -4.49
CA LEU A 19 12.25 3.78 -5.57
C LEU A 19 13.58 4.52 -5.72
N ARG A 20 13.60 5.86 -5.57
CA ARG A 20 14.84 6.65 -5.60
C ARG A 20 15.77 6.34 -4.42
N ARG A 21 15.21 6.08 -3.23
CA ARG A 21 15.99 5.66 -2.05
C ARG A 21 16.61 4.27 -2.20
N LEU A 22 16.01 3.44 -3.04
CA LEU A 22 16.53 2.13 -3.43
C LEU A 22 17.48 2.21 -4.66
N ASP A 23 17.87 3.42 -5.08
CA ASP A 23 18.78 3.70 -6.18
C ASP A 23 18.31 3.23 -7.57
N LEU A 24 16.98 3.03 -7.75
CA LEU A 24 16.41 2.65 -9.04
C LEU A 24 16.55 3.80 -10.05
N LYS A 25 16.77 3.43 -11.31
CA LYS A 25 16.99 4.38 -12.40
C LYS A 25 15.68 4.76 -13.10
N ASN A 26 15.67 5.90 -13.78
CA ASN A 26 14.57 6.35 -14.64
C ASN A 26 13.20 6.35 -13.97
N VAL A 27 13.12 6.70 -12.68
CA VAL A 27 11.88 6.71 -11.89
C VAL A 27 10.90 7.75 -12.45
N ARG A 28 9.74 7.30 -12.93
CA ARG A 28 8.68 8.13 -13.51
C ARG A 28 7.33 7.78 -12.91
N ALA A 29 6.67 8.78 -12.34
CA ALA A 29 5.32 8.64 -11.80
C ALA A 29 4.27 8.90 -12.88
N GLU A 30 3.26 8.03 -12.95
CA GLU A 30 2.05 8.17 -13.75
C GLU A 30 0.84 7.91 -12.86
N ASN A 31 -0.36 8.23 -13.34
CA ASN A 31 -1.58 8.02 -12.57
C ASN A 31 -1.75 6.56 -12.13
N GLY A 32 -1.71 6.32 -10.82
CA GLY A 32 -1.90 5.01 -10.19
C GLY A 32 -0.72 4.05 -10.32
N ARG A 33 0.45 4.49 -10.81
CA ARG A 33 1.66 3.66 -10.93
C ARG A 33 2.94 4.46 -10.98
N VAL A 34 4.06 3.80 -10.75
CA VAL A 34 5.40 4.34 -10.94
C VAL A 34 6.23 3.35 -11.74
N HIS A 35 6.97 3.83 -12.73
CA HIS A 35 7.89 3.05 -13.53
C HIS A 35 9.33 3.34 -13.12
N CYS A 36 10.19 2.32 -13.22
CA CYS A 36 11.63 2.46 -13.03
C CYS A 36 12.38 1.38 -13.79
N ASP A 37 13.69 1.56 -13.92
CA ASP A 37 14.61 0.59 -14.50
C ASP A 37 15.53 0.03 -13.42
N GLY A 38 15.85 -1.28 -13.53
CA GLY A 38 16.76 -1.98 -12.63
C GLY A 38 17.21 -3.32 -13.19
N GLY A 39 17.83 -4.15 -12.36
CA GLY A 39 18.30 -5.49 -12.67
C GLY A 39 17.51 -6.60 -11.98
N PRO A 40 17.83 -7.89 -12.22
CA PRO A 40 17.16 -9.02 -11.55
C PRO A 40 17.28 -8.99 -10.02
N ALA A 41 18.37 -8.45 -9.48
CA ALA A 41 18.59 -8.31 -8.04
C ALA A 41 17.61 -7.29 -7.38
N ASP A 42 17.01 -6.40 -8.17
CA ASP A 42 16.04 -5.44 -7.65
C ASP A 42 14.66 -6.05 -7.44
N ILE A 43 14.34 -7.23 -7.99
CA ILE A 43 13.07 -7.91 -7.73
C ILE A 43 12.89 -8.18 -6.23
N PRO A 44 13.85 -8.87 -5.53
CA PRO A 44 13.75 -9.05 -4.08
C PRO A 44 13.75 -7.73 -3.32
N ARG A 45 14.67 -6.82 -3.64
CA ARG A 45 14.82 -5.52 -2.95
C ARG A 45 13.53 -4.70 -2.99
N LEU A 46 12.87 -4.63 -4.15
CA LEU A 46 11.59 -3.93 -4.31
C LEU A 46 10.47 -4.60 -3.51
N ASN A 47 10.33 -5.92 -3.61
CA ASN A 47 9.27 -6.65 -2.90
C ASN A 47 9.41 -6.56 -1.38
N ILE A 48 10.63 -6.61 -0.86
CA ILE A 48 10.93 -6.56 0.58
C ILE A 48 10.73 -5.12 1.13
N ASN A 49 11.18 -4.10 0.41
CA ASN A 49 11.30 -2.75 0.96
C ASN A 49 10.11 -1.81 0.69
N LEU A 50 9.29 -2.04 -0.36
CA LEU A 50 8.22 -1.12 -0.72
C LEU A 50 7.09 -1.09 0.31
N ARG A 51 6.81 0.11 0.83
CA ARG A 51 5.76 0.37 1.83
C ARG A 51 4.43 0.76 1.19
N CYS A 52 4.46 1.62 0.15
CA CYS A 52 3.27 2.21 -0.47
C CYS A 52 2.90 1.57 -1.82
N GLY A 53 3.79 0.82 -2.43
CA GLY A 53 3.52 0.05 -3.64
C GLY A 53 2.55 -1.09 -3.41
N ALA A 54 1.71 -1.40 -4.40
CA ALA A 54 0.75 -2.50 -4.30
C ALA A 54 1.33 -3.85 -4.75
N ARG A 55 2.22 -3.82 -5.74
CA ARG A 55 2.90 -4.98 -6.35
C ARG A 55 4.18 -4.54 -7.05
N VAL A 56 5.04 -5.50 -7.36
CA VAL A 56 6.19 -5.32 -8.23
C VAL A 56 5.96 -6.11 -9.52
N LEU A 57 5.80 -5.41 -10.63
CA LEU A 57 5.55 -5.99 -11.94
C LEU A 57 6.77 -5.79 -12.83
N VAL A 58 7.23 -6.86 -13.48
CA VAL A 58 8.27 -6.81 -14.53
C VAL A 58 7.57 -6.62 -15.87
N GLU A 59 7.85 -5.54 -16.59
CA GLU A 59 7.31 -5.27 -17.91
C GLU A 59 8.04 -6.12 -18.96
N LEU A 60 7.29 -6.95 -19.68
CA LEU A 60 7.78 -7.79 -20.77
C LEU A 60 7.68 -7.10 -22.12
N ALA A 61 6.55 -6.42 -22.36
CA ALA A 61 6.31 -5.72 -23.62
C ALA A 61 5.27 -4.60 -23.44
N SER A 62 5.35 -3.59 -24.31
CA SER A 62 4.31 -2.58 -24.50
C SER A 62 4.13 -2.29 -25.98
N PHE A 63 2.88 -2.33 -26.47
CA PHE A 63 2.54 -2.21 -27.88
C PHE A 63 1.13 -1.68 -28.10
N PRO A 64 0.81 -1.06 -29.27
CA PRO A 64 -0.55 -0.70 -29.62
C PRO A 64 -1.44 -1.94 -29.75
N ALA A 65 -2.65 -1.91 -29.18
CA ALA A 65 -3.63 -2.99 -29.23
C ALA A 65 -5.06 -2.42 -29.37
N PRO A 66 -5.42 -1.84 -30.52
CA PRO A 66 -6.75 -1.28 -30.75
C PRO A 66 -7.82 -2.38 -30.91
N ASP A 67 -7.44 -3.59 -31.25
CA ASP A 67 -8.32 -4.73 -31.46
C ASP A 67 -7.75 -6.04 -30.91
N PHE A 68 -8.54 -7.11 -30.92
CA PHE A 68 -8.13 -8.42 -30.38
C PHE A 68 -7.02 -9.09 -31.18
N GLU A 69 -6.91 -8.82 -32.48
CA GLU A 69 -5.84 -9.39 -33.29
C GLU A 69 -4.51 -8.75 -32.94
N ALA A 70 -4.45 -7.42 -32.85
CA ALA A 70 -3.25 -6.70 -32.41
C ALA A 70 -2.82 -7.13 -31.01
N LEU A 71 -3.79 -7.29 -30.07
CA LEU A 71 -3.52 -7.80 -28.74
C LEU A 71 -2.91 -9.20 -28.78
N PHE A 72 -3.51 -10.11 -29.57
CA PHE A 72 -3.05 -11.48 -29.71
C PHE A 72 -1.62 -11.54 -30.27
N GLN A 73 -1.36 -10.86 -31.38
CA GLN A 73 -0.05 -10.88 -32.05
C GLN A 73 1.05 -10.26 -31.16
N GLY A 74 0.76 -9.14 -30.50
CA GLY A 74 1.70 -8.52 -29.58
C GLY A 74 2.06 -9.41 -28.40
N VAL A 75 1.09 -10.13 -27.83
CA VAL A 75 1.34 -11.09 -26.73
C VAL A 75 2.07 -12.34 -27.22
N ALA A 76 1.72 -12.88 -28.41
CA ALA A 76 2.38 -14.04 -29.00
C ALA A 76 3.85 -13.77 -29.41
N ALA A 77 4.20 -12.51 -29.66
CA ALA A 77 5.56 -12.10 -29.96
C ALA A 77 6.51 -12.10 -28.74
N ILE A 78 5.97 -12.12 -27.52
CA ILE A 78 6.77 -12.18 -26.28
C ILE A 78 7.43 -13.57 -26.19
N PRO A 79 8.76 -13.64 -25.90
CA PRO A 79 9.46 -14.92 -25.72
C PRO A 79 9.13 -15.52 -24.34
N TRP A 80 7.93 -16.05 -24.18
CA TRP A 80 7.43 -16.57 -22.92
C TRP A 80 8.25 -17.72 -22.37
N GLU A 81 8.88 -18.52 -23.24
CA GLU A 81 9.77 -19.63 -22.92
C GLU A 81 11.00 -19.22 -22.13
N ASP A 82 11.44 -17.95 -22.24
CA ASP A 82 12.56 -17.40 -21.46
C ASP A 82 12.15 -17.11 -20.00
N CYS A 83 10.84 -17.03 -19.75
CA CYS A 83 10.29 -16.61 -18.44
C CYS A 83 9.54 -17.74 -17.74
N ILE A 84 8.69 -18.48 -18.46
CA ILE A 84 7.74 -19.43 -17.89
C ILE A 84 8.15 -20.86 -18.25
N PRO A 85 8.54 -21.70 -17.27
CA PRO A 85 8.82 -23.11 -17.52
C PRO A 85 7.59 -23.89 -18.00
N ARG A 86 7.83 -25.01 -18.71
CA ARG A 86 6.82 -25.80 -19.40
C ARG A 86 5.60 -26.21 -18.54
N ASP A 87 5.86 -26.57 -17.27
CA ASP A 87 4.85 -27.20 -16.42
C ASP A 87 4.15 -26.20 -15.49
N TRP A 88 4.51 -24.90 -15.54
CA TRP A 88 4.00 -23.92 -14.60
C TRP A 88 2.68 -23.29 -15.04
N GLU A 89 1.86 -22.91 -14.04
CA GLU A 89 0.63 -22.17 -14.26
C GLU A 89 0.92 -20.71 -14.66
N PHE A 90 0.18 -20.17 -15.63
CA PHE A 90 0.26 -18.76 -16.02
C PHE A 90 -1.12 -18.11 -16.13
N PRO A 91 -1.83 -17.96 -15.00
CA PRO A 91 -3.11 -17.25 -14.98
C PRO A 91 -2.95 -15.80 -15.42
N VAL A 92 -3.99 -15.25 -16.05
CA VAL A 92 -3.99 -13.88 -16.56
C VAL A 92 -4.96 -13.01 -15.78
N LYS A 93 -4.49 -11.86 -15.33
CA LYS A 93 -5.31 -10.77 -14.79
C LYS A 93 -4.99 -9.48 -15.50
N GLY A 94 -5.90 -8.53 -15.45
CA GLY A 94 -5.63 -7.22 -16.04
C GLY A 94 -6.82 -6.28 -15.94
N TYR A 95 -6.68 -5.15 -16.58
CA TYR A 95 -7.73 -4.14 -16.67
C TYR A 95 -7.62 -3.36 -17.98
N SER A 96 -8.72 -2.68 -18.33
CA SER A 96 -8.80 -1.80 -19.48
C SER A 96 -9.40 -0.46 -19.08
N ILE A 97 -8.76 0.62 -19.50
CA ILE A 97 -9.18 2.00 -19.23
C ILE A 97 -9.12 2.81 -20.53
N SER A 98 -10.23 3.43 -20.89
CA SER A 98 -10.31 4.32 -22.06
C SER A 98 -9.77 3.68 -23.34
N SER A 99 -10.05 2.39 -23.56
CA SER A 99 -9.60 1.61 -24.70
C SER A 99 -10.81 1.00 -25.44
N GLN A 100 -10.65 0.71 -26.73
CA GLN A 100 -11.68 0.05 -27.55
C GLN A 100 -11.97 -1.36 -27.00
N LEU A 101 -10.95 -2.08 -26.59
CA LEU A 101 -11.06 -3.37 -25.92
C LEU A 101 -11.48 -3.20 -24.45
N HIS A 102 -12.76 -3.07 -24.16
CA HIS A 102 -13.29 -2.81 -22.82
C HIS A 102 -13.70 -4.09 -22.05
N SER A 103 -13.89 -5.23 -22.73
CA SER A 103 -14.22 -6.50 -22.07
C SER A 103 -12.98 -7.14 -21.47
N VAL A 104 -12.74 -6.91 -20.17
CA VAL A 104 -11.60 -7.49 -19.44
C VAL A 104 -11.56 -9.02 -19.54
N PRO A 105 -12.69 -9.77 -19.36
CA PRO A 105 -12.66 -11.24 -19.53
C PRO A 105 -12.26 -11.69 -20.93
N ALA A 106 -12.71 -10.99 -21.98
CA ALA A 106 -12.31 -11.30 -23.35
C ALA A 106 -10.81 -11.05 -23.56
N CYS A 107 -10.30 -9.92 -23.09
CA CYS A 107 -8.86 -9.62 -23.14
C CYS A 107 -8.03 -10.67 -22.38
N GLN A 108 -8.47 -11.11 -21.20
CA GLN A 108 -7.81 -12.18 -20.43
C GLN A 108 -7.72 -13.48 -21.23
N ALA A 109 -8.82 -13.88 -21.89
CA ALA A 109 -8.87 -15.07 -22.73
C ALA A 109 -7.92 -14.97 -23.93
N ILE A 110 -7.86 -13.81 -24.59
CA ILE A 110 -6.95 -13.56 -25.72
C ILE A 110 -5.49 -13.60 -25.27
N VAL A 111 -5.14 -12.92 -24.18
CA VAL A 111 -3.77 -12.93 -23.64
C VAL A 111 -3.35 -14.34 -23.24
N LYS A 112 -4.22 -15.09 -22.54
CA LYS A 112 -3.95 -16.49 -22.16
C LYS A 112 -3.73 -17.37 -23.40
N LYS A 113 -4.61 -17.25 -24.42
CA LYS A 113 -4.53 -18.01 -25.68
C LYS A 113 -3.24 -17.72 -26.44
N ALA A 114 -2.83 -16.46 -26.52
CA ALA A 114 -1.63 -16.04 -27.22
C ALA A 114 -0.35 -16.56 -26.53
N ALA A 115 -0.27 -16.42 -25.20
CA ALA A 115 0.83 -16.95 -24.40
C ALA A 115 0.92 -18.49 -24.51
N ALA A 116 -0.23 -19.19 -24.39
CA ALA A 116 -0.30 -20.66 -24.51
C ALA A 116 0.15 -21.12 -25.90
N LYS A 117 -0.27 -20.44 -26.98
CA LYS A 117 0.17 -20.76 -28.34
C LYS A 117 1.68 -20.66 -28.49
N ARG A 118 2.29 -19.57 -28.01
CA ARG A 118 3.73 -19.37 -28.07
C ARG A 118 4.49 -20.42 -27.25
N LEU A 119 4.10 -20.67 -26.02
CA LEU A 119 4.69 -21.69 -25.16
C LEU A 119 4.54 -23.10 -25.75
N GLY A 120 3.37 -23.44 -26.30
CA GLY A 120 3.13 -24.72 -26.98
C GLY A 120 4.06 -24.92 -28.16
N GLN A 121 4.27 -23.89 -28.97
CA GLN A 121 5.24 -23.92 -30.07
C GLN A 121 6.68 -24.09 -29.58
N ALA A 122 7.08 -23.35 -28.55
CA ALA A 122 8.43 -23.41 -28.01
C ALA A 122 8.75 -24.76 -27.34
N TYR A 123 7.78 -25.34 -26.65
CA TYR A 123 7.93 -26.61 -25.94
C TYR A 123 7.47 -27.86 -26.75
N GLY A 124 7.02 -27.68 -27.98
CA GLY A 124 6.60 -28.78 -28.84
C GLY A 124 5.40 -29.57 -28.32
N CYS A 125 4.43 -28.91 -27.68
CA CYS A 125 3.25 -29.55 -27.10
C CYS A 125 1.96 -28.77 -27.44
N GLU A 126 0.85 -29.48 -27.66
CA GLU A 126 -0.46 -28.87 -27.92
C GLU A 126 -1.12 -28.34 -26.65
N THR A 127 -0.88 -29.01 -25.53
CA THR A 127 -1.46 -28.65 -24.22
C THR A 127 -0.35 -28.54 -23.18
N LEU A 128 -0.34 -27.44 -22.46
CA LEU A 128 0.58 -27.22 -21.35
C LEU A 128 0.01 -27.83 -20.07
N PRO A 129 0.81 -28.56 -19.27
CA PRO A 129 0.31 -29.29 -18.09
C PRO A 129 -0.26 -28.36 -17.00
N GLU A 130 0.31 -27.19 -16.82
CA GLU A 130 -0.05 -26.21 -15.78
C GLU A 130 -0.19 -26.82 -14.37
N THR A 131 0.73 -27.70 -13.98
CA THR A 131 0.73 -28.44 -12.70
C THR A 131 1.75 -27.90 -11.70
N GLY A 132 2.62 -27.01 -12.14
CA GLY A 132 3.69 -26.42 -11.31
C GLY A 132 3.26 -25.18 -10.57
N ASP A 133 4.24 -24.40 -10.10
CA ASP A 133 4.01 -23.14 -9.44
C ASP A 133 3.53 -22.04 -10.42
N ARG A 134 3.15 -20.91 -9.90
CA ARG A 134 2.40 -19.88 -10.63
C ARG A 134 3.27 -18.72 -11.09
N TYR A 135 3.19 -18.39 -12.40
CA TYR A 135 3.65 -17.13 -13.01
C TYR A 135 2.43 -16.30 -13.40
N GLN A 136 2.03 -15.37 -12.54
CA GLN A 136 0.87 -14.53 -12.81
C GLN A 136 1.19 -13.51 -13.92
N ILE A 137 0.57 -13.66 -15.08
CA ILE A 137 0.60 -12.66 -16.14
C ILE A 137 -0.38 -11.54 -15.77
N GLN A 138 0.05 -10.29 -15.90
CA GLN A 138 -0.82 -9.13 -15.80
C GLN A 138 -0.76 -8.31 -17.09
N PHE A 139 -1.90 -7.71 -17.47
CA PHE A 139 -1.93 -6.73 -18.55
C PHE A 139 -2.64 -5.45 -18.11
N ALA A 140 -2.25 -4.35 -18.72
CA ALA A 140 -2.95 -3.07 -18.64
C ALA A 140 -3.22 -2.59 -20.08
N LEU A 141 -4.48 -2.38 -20.42
CA LEU A 141 -4.90 -1.73 -21.66
C LEU A 141 -5.28 -0.29 -21.31
N ILE A 142 -4.55 0.67 -21.84
CA ILE A 142 -4.80 2.09 -21.57
C ILE A 142 -4.67 2.88 -22.86
N LYS A 143 -5.75 3.53 -23.27
CA LYS A 143 -5.80 4.30 -24.52
C LYS A 143 -5.26 3.50 -25.70
N ASP A 144 -5.77 2.28 -25.87
CA ASP A 144 -5.41 1.31 -26.92
C ASP A 144 -3.93 0.91 -26.96
N THR A 145 -3.22 1.08 -25.85
CA THR A 145 -1.87 0.54 -25.66
C THR A 145 -1.92 -0.56 -24.61
N ALA A 146 -1.44 -1.74 -24.97
CA ALA A 146 -1.26 -2.88 -24.09
C ALA A 146 0.13 -2.83 -23.48
N ALA A 147 0.22 -3.03 -22.16
CA ALA A 147 1.45 -3.36 -21.46
C ALA A 147 1.25 -4.72 -20.78
N VAL A 148 2.22 -5.60 -20.91
CA VAL A 148 2.18 -6.98 -20.40
C VAL A 148 3.29 -7.19 -19.41
N TYR A 149 2.94 -7.80 -18.25
CA TYR A 149 3.82 -7.92 -17.10
C TYR A 149 3.83 -9.34 -16.53
N LEU A 150 4.90 -9.67 -15.79
CA LEU A 150 4.90 -10.73 -14.81
C LEU A 150 4.82 -10.16 -13.40
N ASP A 151 3.93 -10.69 -12.58
CA ASP A 151 3.76 -10.31 -11.17
C ASP A 151 4.76 -11.09 -10.29
N THR A 152 5.73 -10.37 -9.73
CA THR A 152 6.74 -10.96 -8.86
C THR A 152 6.27 -11.13 -7.42
N SER A 153 5.27 -10.37 -7.01
CA SER A 153 4.81 -10.29 -5.62
C SER A 153 3.92 -11.45 -5.20
N GLY A 154 3.04 -11.91 -6.10
CA GLY A 154 1.99 -12.89 -5.79
C GLY A 154 0.82 -12.27 -5.02
N ASP A 155 0.79 -12.37 -3.71
CA ASP A 155 -0.13 -11.58 -2.88
C ASP A 155 0.24 -10.10 -2.91
N GLY A 156 -0.76 -9.21 -2.80
CA GLY A 156 -0.50 -7.77 -2.77
C GLY A 156 0.40 -7.36 -1.61
N LEU A 157 1.26 -6.36 -1.80
CA LEU A 157 2.23 -5.93 -0.79
C LEU A 157 1.59 -5.41 0.49
N TYR A 158 0.32 -4.99 0.46
CA TYR A 158 -0.43 -4.64 1.67
C TYR A 158 -0.60 -5.81 2.64
N LYS A 159 -0.59 -7.06 2.17
CA LYS A 159 -0.61 -8.24 3.03
C LYS A 159 0.79 -8.46 3.63
N ARG A 160 1.12 -7.72 4.70
CA ARG A 160 2.43 -7.79 5.37
C ARG A 160 2.70 -9.13 6.07
N GLY A 161 1.63 -9.82 6.48
CA GLY A 161 1.71 -11.08 7.23
C GLY A 161 1.35 -10.95 8.70
N TYR A 162 1.38 -9.77 9.29
CA TYR A 162 1.13 -9.55 10.72
C TYR A 162 -0.35 -9.54 11.13
N ARG A 163 -1.30 -9.57 10.20
CA ARG A 163 -2.73 -9.67 10.57
C ARG A 163 -3.18 -11.11 10.73
N ALA A 164 -3.52 -11.48 11.96
CA ALA A 164 -4.05 -12.81 12.27
C ALA A 164 -5.48 -13.01 11.73
N HIS A 165 -6.34 -12.00 11.82
CA HIS A 165 -7.75 -12.04 11.39
C HIS A 165 -8.20 -10.71 10.79
N ASN A 166 -9.13 -10.76 9.82
CA ASN A 166 -9.76 -9.59 9.24
C ASN A 166 -11.13 -9.36 9.90
N ASN A 167 -11.21 -8.42 10.81
CA ASN A 167 -12.48 -7.92 11.33
C ASN A 167 -12.95 -6.76 10.46
N GLY A 168 -13.89 -7.01 9.54
CA GLY A 168 -14.43 -6.00 8.63
C GLY A 168 -13.49 -5.66 7.45
N ALA A 169 -13.54 -4.42 6.97
CA ALA A 169 -12.70 -3.88 5.90
C ALA A 169 -11.65 -2.89 6.49
N PRO A 170 -10.58 -3.39 7.12
CA PRO A 170 -9.60 -2.54 7.78
C PRO A 170 -8.82 -1.71 6.77
N LEU A 171 -8.23 -0.60 7.23
CA LEU A 171 -7.31 0.20 6.45
C LEU A 171 -6.17 -0.68 5.91
N ARG A 172 -5.88 -0.61 4.60
CA ARG A 172 -4.76 -1.37 4.02
C ARG A 172 -3.44 -0.84 4.56
N GLU A 173 -2.51 -1.72 4.84
CA GLU A 173 -1.19 -1.42 5.39
C GLU A 173 -0.41 -0.44 4.50
N THR A 174 -0.51 -0.58 3.16
CA THR A 174 0.12 0.36 2.21
C THR A 174 -0.46 1.77 2.32
N LEU A 175 -1.75 1.92 2.63
CA LEU A 175 -2.36 3.22 2.86
C LEU A 175 -1.99 3.77 4.25
N ALA A 176 -1.96 2.93 5.28
CA ALA A 176 -1.50 3.31 6.61
C ALA A 176 -0.06 3.82 6.59
N ALA A 177 0.87 3.08 5.96
CA ALA A 177 2.25 3.51 5.75
C ALA A 177 2.32 4.86 5.01
N ALA A 178 1.49 5.04 3.98
CA ALA A 178 1.42 6.30 3.25
C ALA A 178 0.96 7.48 4.14
N LEU A 179 -0.04 7.28 5.02
CA LEU A 179 -0.48 8.32 5.96
C LEU A 179 0.64 8.70 6.92
N VAL A 180 1.36 7.72 7.47
CA VAL A 180 2.53 7.95 8.33
C VAL A 180 3.60 8.75 7.59
N LEU A 181 3.96 8.37 6.37
CA LEU A 181 4.93 9.09 5.55
C LEU A 181 4.46 10.51 5.18
N LEU A 182 3.17 10.70 4.91
CA LEU A 182 2.57 12.02 4.63
C LEU A 182 2.58 12.94 5.84
N SER A 183 2.49 12.41 7.07
CA SER A 183 2.65 13.19 8.29
C SER A 183 4.09 13.65 8.52
N ARG A 184 5.04 13.13 7.74
CA ARG A 184 6.50 13.33 7.84
C ARG A 184 7.11 12.71 9.11
N TYR A 185 6.46 11.72 9.70
CA TYR A 185 7.01 10.96 10.81
C TYR A 185 8.32 10.27 10.41
N ARG A 186 9.30 10.25 11.35
CA ARG A 186 10.64 9.68 11.15
C ARG A 186 11.17 8.94 12.38
N GLY A 187 10.31 8.59 13.34
CA GLY A 187 10.69 7.90 14.55
C GLY A 187 11.33 8.79 15.64
N ARG A 188 11.38 10.09 15.46
CA ARG A 188 12.01 11.03 16.43
C ARG A 188 11.02 11.67 17.39
N ASP A 189 9.79 11.87 16.93
CA ASP A 189 8.72 12.53 17.67
C ASP A 189 7.78 11.49 18.28
N PRO A 190 7.04 11.80 19.34
CA PRO A 190 5.89 11.00 19.77
C PRO A 190 4.89 10.82 18.63
N PHE A 191 4.35 9.60 18.49
CA PHE A 191 3.35 9.25 17.47
C PHE A 191 2.10 8.68 18.13
N CYS A 192 0.91 9.12 17.71
CA CYS A 192 -0.35 8.70 18.31
C CYS A 192 -1.41 8.40 17.26
N ASP A 193 -2.20 7.34 17.52
CA ASP A 193 -3.46 7.03 16.83
C ASP A 193 -4.55 6.74 17.87
N PRO A 194 -5.46 7.70 18.16
CA PRO A 194 -6.53 7.52 19.14
C PRO A 194 -7.74 6.70 18.65
N PHE A 195 -7.70 6.18 17.41
CA PHE A 195 -8.69 5.26 16.84
C PHE A 195 -7.97 4.08 16.17
N CYS A 196 -7.08 3.42 16.91
CA CYS A 196 -6.12 2.49 16.33
C CYS A 196 -6.75 1.21 15.76
N GLY A 197 -7.94 0.82 16.20
CA GLY A 197 -8.62 -0.40 15.77
C GLY A 197 -7.70 -1.63 15.93
N SER A 198 -7.36 -2.27 14.83
CA SER A 198 -6.41 -3.41 14.80
C SER A 198 -4.93 -3.01 14.84
N GLY A 199 -4.61 -1.76 15.13
CA GLY A 199 -3.23 -1.26 15.29
C GLY A 199 -2.49 -0.93 14.00
N THR A 200 -3.14 -0.93 12.84
CA THR A 200 -2.44 -0.82 11.54
C THR A 200 -1.56 0.43 11.42
N ILE A 201 -2.08 1.61 11.77
CA ILE A 201 -1.31 2.88 11.66
C ILE A 201 -0.13 2.91 12.64
N PRO A 202 -0.30 2.61 13.95
CA PRO A 202 0.82 2.53 14.88
C PRO A 202 1.88 1.50 14.52
N ILE A 203 1.47 0.31 14.01
CA ILE A 203 2.39 -0.74 13.57
C ILE A 203 3.21 -0.25 12.36
N GLU A 204 2.58 0.33 11.33
CA GLU A 204 3.31 0.89 10.19
C GLU A 204 4.20 2.07 10.61
N ALA A 205 3.81 2.85 11.64
CA ALA A 205 4.68 3.87 12.21
C ALA A 205 5.93 3.27 12.88
N ALA A 206 5.78 2.17 13.62
CA ALA A 206 6.90 1.46 14.22
C ALA A 206 7.84 0.85 13.18
N LEU A 207 7.29 0.19 12.15
CA LEU A 207 8.08 -0.32 11.02
C LEU A 207 8.87 0.80 10.30
N ILE A 208 8.29 1.99 10.17
CA ILE A 208 8.96 3.16 9.59
C ILE A 208 10.02 3.72 10.55
N ALA A 209 9.73 3.81 11.84
CA ALA A 209 10.65 4.30 12.86
C ALA A 209 11.90 3.43 12.99
N LYS A 210 11.72 2.09 13.03
CA LYS A 210 12.81 1.10 13.02
C LYS A 210 13.49 0.97 11.66
N ASN A 211 12.98 1.57 10.60
CA ASN A 211 13.35 1.27 9.21
C ASN A 211 13.25 -0.22 8.85
N ARG A 212 12.42 -0.99 9.58
CA ARG A 212 12.19 -2.41 9.30
C ARG A 212 11.44 -2.54 7.97
N ALA A 213 11.99 -3.31 7.05
CA ALA A 213 11.38 -3.52 5.75
C ALA A 213 10.09 -4.35 5.86
N PRO A 214 8.97 -3.92 5.24
CA PRO A 214 7.65 -4.50 5.46
C PRO A 214 7.45 -5.88 4.83
N GLY A 215 8.39 -6.35 4.02
CA GLY A 215 8.35 -7.61 3.31
C GLY A 215 9.20 -8.73 3.91
N LEU A 216 9.90 -8.50 5.03
CA LEU A 216 10.82 -9.50 5.60
C LEU A 216 10.11 -10.78 6.04
N ASP A 217 8.91 -10.68 6.61
CA ASP A 217 8.20 -11.81 7.23
C ASP A 217 7.16 -12.43 6.30
N ARG A 218 7.26 -12.22 4.99
CA ARG A 218 6.32 -12.77 4.00
C ARG A 218 7.03 -13.47 2.84
N ARG A 219 6.24 -14.24 2.08
CA ARG A 219 6.71 -14.90 0.86
C ARG A 219 6.21 -14.18 -0.39
N PHE A 220 6.98 -14.32 -1.47
CA PHE A 220 6.71 -13.73 -2.78
C PHE A 220 6.68 -14.78 -3.87
N ALA A 221 5.87 -14.57 -4.92
CA ALA A 221 5.74 -15.54 -6.01
C ALA A 221 7.08 -15.79 -6.71
N ALA A 222 7.86 -14.73 -6.94
CA ALA A 222 9.13 -14.84 -7.64
C ALA A 222 10.25 -15.53 -6.85
N GLN A 223 10.07 -15.82 -5.56
CA GLN A 223 11.02 -16.67 -4.80
C GLN A 223 11.14 -18.09 -5.34
N LYS A 224 10.10 -18.54 -6.05
CA LYS A 224 10.06 -19.87 -6.67
C LYS A 224 10.56 -19.89 -8.12
N TRP A 225 10.83 -18.72 -8.71
CA TRP A 225 11.24 -18.63 -10.12
C TRP A 225 12.64 -19.19 -10.32
N GLN A 226 12.75 -20.17 -11.22
CA GLN A 226 14.04 -20.82 -11.56
C GLN A 226 15.07 -19.85 -12.11
N SER A 227 14.60 -18.79 -12.80
CA SER A 227 15.45 -17.74 -13.37
C SER A 227 15.99 -16.75 -12.33
N LEU A 228 15.52 -16.83 -11.06
CA LEU A 228 15.91 -15.90 -10.01
C LEU A 228 16.56 -16.69 -8.84
N PRO A 229 17.91 -16.66 -8.72
CA PRO A 229 18.62 -17.39 -7.68
C PRO A 229 18.14 -17.03 -6.27
N ALA A 230 17.96 -18.05 -5.40
CA ALA A 230 17.56 -17.85 -4.01
C ALA A 230 18.52 -16.93 -3.23
N LYS A 231 19.80 -16.91 -3.62
CA LYS A 231 20.82 -16.01 -3.04
C LYS A 231 20.42 -14.54 -3.13
N LEU A 232 19.79 -14.09 -4.22
CA LEU A 232 19.35 -12.69 -4.36
C LEU A 232 18.31 -12.28 -3.33
N TRP A 233 17.45 -13.23 -2.91
CA TRP A 233 16.47 -13.01 -1.85
C TRP A 233 17.11 -12.96 -0.47
N LEU A 234 18.10 -13.81 -0.22
CA LEU A 234 18.85 -13.80 1.03
C LEU A 234 19.65 -12.50 1.18
N ASP A 235 20.41 -12.13 0.13
CA ASP A 235 21.20 -10.90 0.12
C ASP A 235 20.32 -9.65 0.35
N ALA A 236 19.15 -9.59 -0.31
CA ALA A 236 18.22 -8.46 -0.15
C ALA A 236 17.56 -8.41 1.23
N ALA A 237 17.29 -9.57 1.84
CA ALA A 237 16.75 -9.62 3.20
C ALA A 237 17.81 -9.21 4.23
N GLU A 238 19.05 -9.67 4.06
CA GLU A 238 20.18 -9.31 4.91
C GLU A 238 20.48 -7.80 4.81
N GLU A 239 20.57 -7.24 3.59
CA GLU A 239 20.68 -5.80 3.37
C GLU A 239 19.57 -5.00 4.08
N ALA A 240 18.33 -5.49 4.03
CA ALA A 240 17.19 -4.82 4.67
C ALA A 240 17.25 -4.90 6.19
N MET A 241 17.70 -6.02 6.77
CA MET A 241 17.89 -6.18 8.22
C MET A 241 19.04 -5.33 8.74
N ASP A 242 20.14 -5.24 8.00
CA ASP A 242 21.29 -4.41 8.37
C ASP A 242 20.96 -2.90 8.42
N GLN A 243 19.90 -2.49 7.72
CA GLN A 243 19.43 -1.11 7.72
C GLN A 243 18.43 -0.81 8.84
N GLU A 244 18.04 -1.77 9.68
CA GLU A 244 17.14 -1.53 10.80
C GLU A 244 17.79 -0.63 11.86
N PHE A 245 17.00 0.33 12.37
CA PHE A 245 17.42 1.20 13.46
C PHE A 245 17.03 0.58 14.80
N HIS A 246 17.96 0.58 15.72
CA HIS A 246 17.75 0.16 17.11
C HIS A 246 17.65 1.38 18.01
N GLY A 247 16.46 1.71 18.47
CA GLY A 247 16.19 2.87 19.29
C GLY A 247 14.93 2.70 20.14
N GLN A 248 14.69 3.65 21.02
CA GLN A 248 13.43 3.75 21.75
C GLN A 248 12.51 4.71 21.01
N TYR A 249 11.25 4.31 20.88
CA TYR A 249 10.23 5.06 20.15
C TYR A 249 9.01 5.26 21.05
N ASP A 250 8.44 6.48 21.02
CA ASP A 250 7.18 6.76 21.72
C ASP A 250 6.03 6.69 20.72
N ILE A 251 5.50 5.46 20.52
CA ILE A 251 4.37 5.21 19.65
C ILE A 251 3.22 4.66 20.48
N TRP A 252 2.05 5.28 20.34
CA TRP A 252 0.87 4.96 21.10
C TRP A 252 -0.36 4.76 20.20
N GLY A 253 -1.13 3.72 20.47
CA GLY A 253 -2.44 3.46 19.90
C GLY A 253 -3.51 3.36 20.96
N GLY A 254 -4.63 4.06 20.78
CA GLY A 254 -5.80 3.96 21.64
C GLY A 254 -7.04 3.54 20.88
N ASP A 255 -7.89 2.75 21.52
CA ASP A 255 -9.23 2.46 21.04
C ASP A 255 -10.17 2.30 22.23
N ILE A 256 -11.45 2.62 22.05
CA ILE A 256 -12.44 2.47 23.12
C ILE A 256 -12.84 0.99 23.31
N ASP A 257 -12.65 0.15 22.31
CA ASP A 257 -12.96 -1.28 22.34
C ASP A 257 -11.75 -2.08 22.86
N PRO A 258 -11.87 -2.73 24.05
CA PRO A 258 -10.80 -3.57 24.59
C PRO A 258 -10.37 -4.70 23.65
N SER A 259 -11.31 -5.25 22.85
CA SER A 259 -11.01 -6.34 21.92
C SER A 259 -10.16 -5.85 20.73
N ALA A 260 -10.37 -4.63 20.27
CA ALA A 260 -9.53 -3.99 19.26
C ALA A 260 -8.10 -3.73 19.79
N VAL A 261 -7.97 -3.31 21.05
CA VAL A 261 -6.68 -3.10 21.72
C VAL A 261 -5.91 -4.41 21.86
N GLU A 262 -6.56 -5.51 22.25
CA GLU A 262 -5.93 -6.83 22.35
C GLU A 262 -5.48 -7.33 20.97
N LEU A 263 -6.33 -7.19 19.96
CA LEU A 263 -5.98 -7.53 18.57
C LEU A 263 -4.78 -6.71 18.08
N SER A 264 -4.72 -5.41 18.43
CA SER A 264 -3.61 -4.55 18.01
C SER A 264 -2.29 -4.94 18.65
N ARG A 265 -2.28 -5.37 19.93
CA ARG A 265 -1.10 -5.93 20.60
C ARG A 265 -0.62 -7.20 19.91
N HIS A 266 -1.53 -8.13 19.64
CA HIS A 266 -1.20 -9.38 18.94
C HIS A 266 -0.63 -9.11 17.53
N ASN A 267 -1.22 -8.19 16.79
CA ASN A 267 -0.71 -7.80 15.48
C ASN A 267 0.69 -7.14 15.56
N ALA A 268 0.98 -6.38 16.61
CA ALA A 268 2.31 -5.79 16.84
C ALA A 268 3.36 -6.85 17.15
N GLU A 269 3.02 -7.87 17.94
CA GLU A 269 3.87 -9.05 18.18
C GLU A 269 4.21 -9.77 16.86
N LEU A 270 3.18 -10.05 16.03
CA LEU A 270 3.38 -10.68 14.72
C LEU A 270 4.21 -9.82 13.75
N ALA A 271 4.18 -8.49 13.90
CA ALA A 271 4.99 -7.56 13.12
C ALA A 271 6.42 -7.38 13.68
N GLY A 272 6.73 -7.92 14.87
CA GLY A 272 8.01 -7.76 15.55
C GLY A 272 8.29 -6.31 15.98
N VAL A 273 7.25 -5.59 16.43
CA VAL A 273 7.33 -4.18 16.87
C VAL A 273 6.62 -3.90 18.19
N ASP A 274 6.25 -4.93 18.94
CA ASP A 274 5.59 -4.85 20.24
C ASP A 274 6.44 -4.12 21.30
N ASP A 275 7.75 -4.15 21.15
CA ASP A 275 8.71 -3.37 21.95
C ASP A 275 8.65 -1.86 21.71
N CYS A 276 8.04 -1.43 20.61
CA CYS A 276 8.02 -0.05 20.13
C CYS A 276 6.67 0.64 20.28
N VAL A 277 5.59 -0.11 20.50
CA VAL A 277 4.23 0.43 20.47
C VAL A 277 3.47 0.06 21.74
N ARG A 278 2.82 1.05 22.35
CA ARG A 278 1.90 0.84 23.48
C ARG A 278 0.46 0.96 22.99
N PHE A 279 -0.38 -0.03 23.35
CA PHE A 279 -1.80 -0.02 23.06
C PHE A 279 -2.62 0.01 24.34
N GLU A 280 -3.59 0.93 24.43
CA GLU A 280 -4.38 1.18 25.62
C GLU A 280 -5.87 1.37 25.27
N VAL A 281 -6.75 0.93 26.18
CA VAL A 281 -8.17 1.25 26.07
C VAL A 281 -8.36 2.72 26.44
N ALA A 282 -8.77 3.54 25.49
CA ALA A 282 -8.86 4.98 25.66
C ALA A 282 -9.98 5.61 24.85
N ASP A 283 -10.59 6.65 25.40
CA ASP A 283 -11.59 7.49 24.72
C ASP A 283 -10.88 8.61 23.95
N ALA A 284 -10.97 8.61 22.63
CA ALA A 284 -10.38 9.63 21.77
C ALA A 284 -10.88 11.07 22.08
N GLY A 285 -12.11 11.19 22.62
CA GLY A 285 -12.63 12.49 23.08
C GLY A 285 -11.91 13.06 24.31
N LYS A 286 -11.14 12.23 25.00
CA LYS A 286 -10.30 12.60 26.16
C LYS A 286 -8.81 12.56 25.86
N PHE A 287 -8.44 12.42 24.59
CA PHE A 287 -7.04 12.34 24.17
C PHE A 287 -6.27 13.59 24.60
N HIS A 288 -5.13 13.38 25.24
CA HIS A 288 -4.25 14.44 25.73
C HIS A 288 -2.80 13.98 25.65
N ARG A 289 -1.89 14.92 25.39
CA ARG A 289 -0.43 14.74 25.43
C ARG A 289 0.25 16.01 25.94
N ASP A 290 1.25 15.84 26.78
CA ASP A 290 1.98 16.94 27.40
C ASP A 290 3.21 17.38 26.59
N SER A 291 3.65 16.54 25.62
CA SER A 291 4.81 16.86 24.79
C SER A 291 4.53 18.05 23.87
N ASP A 292 5.51 18.96 23.74
CA ASP A 292 5.39 20.18 22.93
C ASP A 292 5.22 19.90 21.44
N TYR A 293 5.60 18.71 20.97
CA TYR A 293 5.52 18.28 19.58
C TYR A 293 5.17 16.79 19.46
N GLY A 294 4.65 16.41 18.31
CA GLY A 294 4.30 15.03 17.99
C GLY A 294 3.54 14.89 16.69
N GLN A 295 3.20 13.66 16.37
CA GLN A 295 2.41 13.30 15.20
C GLN A 295 1.15 12.56 15.65
N LEU A 296 -0.02 13.03 15.25
CA LEU A 296 -1.27 12.31 15.38
C LEU A 296 -1.75 11.93 13.99
N VAL A 297 -1.82 10.64 13.73
CA VAL A 297 -2.33 10.10 12.45
C VAL A 297 -3.41 9.08 12.75
N THR A 298 -4.60 9.29 12.20
CA THR A 298 -5.75 8.46 12.57
C THR A 298 -6.76 8.29 11.46
N ASN A 299 -7.54 7.21 11.57
CA ASN A 299 -8.62 6.84 10.66
C ASN A 299 -9.88 6.51 11.47
N PRO A 300 -10.64 7.52 11.94
CA PRO A 300 -11.83 7.31 12.76
C PRO A 300 -12.97 6.67 11.95
N PRO A 301 -14.00 6.09 12.63
CA PRO A 301 -15.19 5.54 11.96
C PRO A 301 -15.87 6.57 11.06
N TYR A 302 -16.32 6.16 9.86
CA TYR A 302 -16.91 7.09 8.89
C TYR A 302 -18.42 7.30 9.06
N GLY A 303 -19.12 6.38 9.72
CA GLY A 303 -20.57 6.42 9.87
C GLY A 303 -21.29 6.24 8.53
N GLU A 304 -21.25 5.05 7.95
CA GLU A 304 -21.81 4.80 6.61
C GLU A 304 -23.35 4.79 6.59
N ARG A 305 -24.00 4.45 7.72
CA ARG A 305 -25.45 4.49 7.89
C ARG A 305 -25.91 5.77 8.59
N LEU A 306 -27.18 6.15 8.44
CA LEU A 306 -27.70 7.44 8.93
C LEU A 306 -27.57 7.63 10.44
N LEU A 307 -27.83 6.59 11.25
CA LEU A 307 -27.63 6.62 12.71
C LEU A 307 -26.15 6.70 13.06
N GLU A 308 -25.34 5.83 12.45
CA GLU A 308 -23.88 5.82 12.59
C GLU A 308 -23.24 7.16 12.17
N LYS A 309 -23.83 7.86 11.18
CA LYS A 309 -23.37 9.18 10.74
C LYS A 309 -23.49 10.24 11.84
N ARG A 310 -24.62 10.26 12.59
CA ARG A 310 -24.81 11.19 13.71
C ARG A 310 -23.87 10.89 14.88
N GLU A 311 -23.65 9.61 15.15
CA GLU A 311 -22.71 9.14 16.18
C GLU A 311 -21.28 9.51 15.80
N ALA A 312 -20.88 9.29 14.54
CA ALA A 312 -19.59 9.69 14.01
C ALA A 312 -19.37 11.22 14.11
N GLU A 313 -20.39 12.04 13.77
CA GLU A 313 -20.30 13.49 13.94
C GLU A 313 -20.15 13.93 15.40
N ALA A 314 -20.82 13.23 16.35
CA ALA A 314 -20.66 13.48 17.78
C ALA A 314 -19.24 13.13 18.23
N LEU A 315 -18.72 12.00 17.77
CA LEU A 315 -17.36 11.56 18.02
C LEU A 315 -16.34 12.57 17.47
N TYR A 316 -16.51 13.05 16.22
CA TYR A 316 -15.64 14.07 15.62
C TYR A 316 -15.65 15.38 16.40
N ARG A 317 -16.81 15.80 16.94
CA ARG A 317 -16.90 17.00 17.79
C ARG A 317 -16.10 16.84 19.09
N SER A 318 -16.20 15.68 19.74
CA SER A 318 -15.47 15.38 20.97
C SER A 318 -13.97 15.30 20.68
N PHE A 319 -13.58 14.52 19.70
CA PHE A 319 -12.18 14.39 19.29
C PHE A 319 -11.58 15.71 18.80
N GLY A 320 -12.32 16.52 18.04
CA GLY A 320 -11.87 17.83 17.58
C GLY A 320 -11.61 18.81 18.74
N LYS A 321 -12.38 18.71 19.85
CA LYS A 321 -12.08 19.48 21.07
C LYS A 321 -10.76 19.01 21.69
N ALA A 322 -10.54 17.70 21.83
CA ALA A 322 -9.31 17.14 22.36
C ALA A 322 -8.09 17.48 21.48
N ALA A 323 -8.20 17.33 20.17
CA ALA A 323 -7.12 17.65 19.23
C ALA A 323 -6.69 19.13 19.24
N ARG A 324 -7.61 20.06 19.57
CA ARG A 324 -7.29 21.49 19.70
C ARG A 324 -6.47 21.83 20.93
N THR A 325 -6.45 20.98 21.95
CA THR A 325 -5.61 21.19 23.15
C THR A 325 -4.14 20.84 22.93
N LEU A 326 -3.83 20.15 21.83
CA LEU A 326 -2.46 19.79 21.51
C LEU A 326 -1.61 21.05 21.26
N PRO A 327 -0.33 21.06 21.75
CA PRO A 327 0.60 22.14 21.48
C PRO A 327 0.84 22.40 19.99
N ALA A 328 1.27 23.60 19.63
CA ALA A 328 1.44 24.05 18.23
C ALA A 328 2.47 23.20 17.43
N GLY A 329 3.40 22.52 18.09
CA GLY A 329 4.36 21.61 17.45
C GLY A 329 3.77 20.29 16.98
N TRP A 330 2.51 19.97 17.32
CA TRP A 330 1.84 18.77 16.87
C TRP A 330 1.34 18.90 15.44
N ARG A 331 1.48 17.82 14.68
CA ARG A 331 0.84 17.63 13.36
C ARG A 331 -0.25 16.60 13.47
N VAL A 332 -1.43 16.96 12.98
CA VAL A 332 -2.61 16.07 13.02
C VAL A 332 -3.01 15.75 11.59
N LEU A 333 -3.11 14.48 11.27
CA LEU A 333 -3.57 13.94 10.01
C LEU A 333 -4.74 13.00 10.24
N VAL A 334 -5.91 13.32 9.70
CA VAL A 334 -7.10 12.49 9.80
C VAL A 334 -7.53 12.04 8.42
N LEU A 335 -7.71 10.73 8.23
CA LEU A 335 -8.33 10.18 7.03
C LEU A 335 -9.82 10.02 7.27
N SER A 336 -10.67 10.58 6.41
CA SER A 336 -12.12 10.38 6.51
C SER A 336 -12.79 10.45 5.14
N SER A 337 -13.84 9.66 4.93
CA SER A 337 -14.74 9.76 3.78
C SER A 337 -15.96 10.65 4.07
N HIS A 338 -16.11 11.12 5.31
CA HIS A 338 -17.28 11.88 5.75
C HIS A 338 -17.26 13.30 5.17
N THR A 339 -18.27 13.65 4.37
CA THR A 339 -18.33 14.94 3.65
C THR A 339 -18.34 16.16 4.57
N GLU A 340 -18.95 16.04 5.77
CA GLU A 340 -19.07 17.12 6.76
C GLU A 340 -18.02 17.01 7.88
N PHE A 341 -16.90 16.29 7.62
CA PHE A 341 -15.90 16.03 8.64
C PHE A 341 -15.36 17.31 9.29
N GLU A 342 -14.95 18.31 8.50
CA GLU A 342 -14.39 19.57 9.01
C GLU A 342 -15.36 20.33 9.90
N ARG A 343 -16.64 20.38 9.49
CA ARG A 343 -17.71 21.02 10.28
C ARG A 343 -17.89 20.31 11.63
N ALA A 344 -17.94 18.98 11.61
CA ALA A 344 -18.11 18.19 12.83
C ALA A 344 -16.86 18.24 13.72
N PHE A 345 -15.67 18.21 13.13
CA PHE A 345 -14.38 18.35 13.83
C PHE A 345 -14.19 19.76 14.43
N GLY A 346 -14.91 20.74 13.88
CA GLY A 346 -14.94 22.13 14.36
C GLY A 346 -13.73 22.97 13.95
N ARG A 347 -13.05 22.56 12.86
CA ARG A 347 -11.91 23.30 12.28
C ARG A 347 -11.75 22.92 10.81
N SER A 348 -11.51 23.92 9.96
CA SER A 348 -11.11 23.70 8.56
C SER A 348 -9.66 23.22 8.48
N ALA A 349 -9.39 22.25 7.61
CA ALA A 349 -8.04 21.74 7.39
C ALA A 349 -7.18 22.78 6.64
N GLU A 350 -5.91 22.84 7.00
CA GLU A 350 -4.95 23.71 6.32
C GLU A 350 -4.60 23.19 4.93
N LYS A 351 -4.67 21.85 4.78
CA LYS A 351 -4.46 21.15 3.52
C LYS A 351 -5.33 19.91 3.47
N LYS A 352 -5.84 19.59 2.30
CA LYS A 352 -6.53 18.32 2.03
C LYS A 352 -5.85 17.57 0.90
N ARG A 353 -5.83 16.24 1.00
CA ARG A 353 -5.36 15.37 -0.07
C ARG A 353 -6.37 14.26 -0.31
N LYS A 354 -6.86 14.17 -1.54
CA LYS A 354 -7.75 13.09 -1.97
C LYS A 354 -7.00 11.77 -2.01
N LEU A 355 -7.54 10.76 -1.32
CA LEU A 355 -7.04 9.39 -1.29
C LEU A 355 -8.19 8.41 -1.47
N TYR A 356 -7.88 7.11 -1.55
CA TYR A 356 -8.87 6.06 -1.68
C TYR A 356 -8.58 4.93 -0.68
N ASN A 357 -9.59 4.56 0.12
CA ASN A 357 -9.56 3.35 0.94
C ASN A 357 -10.38 2.26 0.23
N GLY A 358 -9.72 1.40 -0.53
CA GLY A 358 -10.40 0.51 -1.46
C GLY A 358 -11.11 1.30 -2.55
N MET A 359 -12.43 1.13 -2.64
CA MET A 359 -13.29 1.90 -3.58
C MET A 359 -13.81 3.21 -2.96
N LEU A 360 -13.63 3.40 -1.66
CA LEU A 360 -14.16 4.54 -0.94
C LEU A 360 -13.26 5.75 -1.11
N LYS A 361 -13.82 6.85 -1.64
CA LYS A 361 -13.12 8.13 -1.73
C LYS A 361 -13.01 8.74 -0.35
N CYS A 362 -11.80 9.08 0.06
CA CYS A 362 -11.48 9.72 1.32
C CYS A 362 -10.70 11.01 1.09
N ASP A 363 -10.73 11.90 2.07
CA ASP A 363 -9.81 13.02 2.17
C ASP A 363 -8.90 12.83 3.39
N ALA A 364 -7.61 13.05 3.20
CA ALA A 364 -6.65 13.21 4.29
C ALA A 364 -6.61 14.69 4.66
N PHE A 365 -7.01 15.01 5.88
CA PHE A 365 -7.11 16.35 6.44
C PHE A 365 -5.87 16.64 7.29
N PHE A 366 -5.17 17.72 6.98
CA PHE A 366 -3.93 18.12 7.67
C PHE A 366 -4.16 19.34 8.52
N TYR A 367 -3.72 19.25 9.79
CA TYR A 367 -3.78 20.33 10.78
C TYR A 367 -2.46 20.44 11.52
N HIS A 368 -2.15 21.63 12.04
CA HIS A 368 -1.13 21.82 13.08
C HIS A 368 -1.83 21.96 14.43
N GLY A 369 -1.15 21.57 15.51
CA GLY A 369 -1.62 21.81 16.88
C GLY A 369 -1.70 23.32 17.18
N GLY A 370 -2.29 23.66 18.32
CA GLY A 370 -2.57 25.02 18.72
C GLY A 370 -3.84 25.58 18.07
N ALA A 371 -4.66 26.27 18.83
CA ALA A 371 -5.76 27.03 18.29
C ALA A 371 -5.19 28.20 17.47
N LYS A 372 -5.46 28.29 16.16
CA LYS A 372 -5.53 29.61 15.53
C LYS A 372 -6.75 30.29 16.17
N THR A 373 -6.50 31.19 17.12
CA THR A 373 -7.53 32.15 17.50
C THR A 373 -7.86 32.93 16.21
N GLU A 374 -9.06 32.71 15.65
CA GLU A 374 -9.58 33.70 14.69
C GLU A 374 -9.52 35.05 15.40
N PRO A 375 -9.01 36.10 14.75
CA PRO A 375 -9.13 37.42 15.33
C PRO A 375 -10.62 37.71 15.48
N ASP A 376 -11.02 38.03 16.70
CA ASP A 376 -12.36 38.50 17.05
C ASP A 376 -12.73 39.58 16.02
N LYS A 377 -13.71 39.30 15.18
CA LYS A 377 -14.33 40.31 14.35
C LYS A 377 -15.25 41.09 15.30
N GLY A 378 -14.64 42.13 15.94
CA GLY A 378 -15.38 43.20 16.61
C GLY A 378 -16.28 43.98 15.63
#